data_4d23b6cc3ceabeca4333f129a6068d77
#
_entry.id   4d23b6cc3ceabeca4333f129a6068d77
#
_cell.length_a   1.000
_cell.length_b   1.000
_cell.length_c   1.000
_cell.angle_alpha   90.00
_cell.angle_beta   90.00
_cell.angle_gamma   90.00
#
_symmetry.space_group_name_H-M   'P 1'
#
loop_
_entity.id
_entity.type
_entity.pdbx_description
1 polymer ?
#
loop_
_entity_poly.entity_id
_entity_poly.type
_entity_poly.pdbx_seq_one_letter_code
_entity_poly.pdbx_strand_id
1 'polypeptide(L)'
;DKNIDRFYDFYAGALIAIYQAQAKGQKLEVFTYDTGRTTNELKKICQQPDIHQVDAIIGPAFSQQVAMVIDSTAKDSIWTLVPFLSKVNGIEQHPYLMQFNPSDQVVADTLAKYLAQRKDSINCVLVEAKENDVIPSSIAALHKALKQQQIPQTSVSVHSILVDSMAEAFVPGVENIIIFNTEKYTNMLSVMPHLMKIYGQFRITLFSQYSWQKEKIPLPQLYTSVFASEPVVSEEYETLYRQYFNHQLASTRPRYDLLGYDLTSQLIQMLVERKTTDIRDWMNTHIWEGAQANIHYQSVGENGGWENQIIQIIHQ
;
A
#
# COMPACT_ATOMS: atom_id res chain seq x y z
N ASP A 1 12.22 -13.61 14.74
CA ASP A 1 11.29 -13.91 13.63
C ASP A 1 10.99 -12.59 12.91
N LYS A 2 11.46 -12.46 11.66
CA LYS A 2 11.31 -11.23 10.84
C LYS A 2 9.86 -10.71 10.73
N ASN A 3 8.87 -11.53 11.01
CA ASN A 3 7.47 -11.14 11.02
C ASN A 3 7.02 -10.50 12.34
N ILE A 4 7.74 -10.75 13.43
CA ILE A 4 7.47 -10.12 14.74
C ILE A 4 8.15 -8.75 14.78
N ASP A 5 9.35 -8.65 14.23
CA ASP A 5 10.16 -7.43 14.25
C ASP A 5 9.42 -6.24 13.64
N ARG A 6 8.68 -6.45 12.52
CA ARG A 6 7.90 -5.37 11.87
C ARG A 6 6.82 -4.74 12.76
N PHE A 7 6.17 -5.52 13.62
CA PHE A 7 5.14 -5.00 14.53
C PHE A 7 5.77 -4.25 15.70
N TYR A 8 6.93 -4.73 16.17
CA TYR A 8 7.72 -4.04 17.17
C TYR A 8 8.22 -2.69 16.64
N ASP A 9 8.79 -2.67 15.44
CA ASP A 9 9.24 -1.43 14.80
C ASP A 9 8.08 -0.45 14.62
N PHE A 10 6.93 -0.93 14.11
CA PHE A 10 5.72 -0.11 13.97
C PHE A 10 5.32 0.53 15.31
N TYR A 11 5.27 -0.27 16.37
CA TYR A 11 4.94 0.20 17.70
C TYR A 11 5.94 1.22 18.23
N ALA A 12 7.24 0.99 18.01
CA ALA A 12 8.28 1.93 18.39
C ALA A 12 8.10 3.30 17.72
N GLY A 13 7.84 3.32 16.42
CA GLY A 13 7.55 4.55 15.68
C GLY A 13 6.28 5.26 16.18
N ALA A 14 5.22 4.51 16.46
CA ALA A 14 4.00 5.06 17.04
C ALA A 14 4.25 5.73 18.40
N LEU A 15 5.07 5.12 19.26
CA LEU A 15 5.44 5.71 20.56
C LEU A 15 6.22 7.02 20.43
N ILE A 16 7.11 7.14 19.42
CA ILE A 16 7.82 8.40 19.15
C ILE A 16 6.84 9.49 18.74
N ALA A 17 5.87 9.18 17.85
CA ALA A 17 4.84 10.13 17.44
C ALA A 17 4.01 10.63 18.65
N ILE A 18 3.61 9.72 19.52
CA ILE A 18 2.87 10.04 20.76
C ILE A 18 3.72 10.93 21.66
N TYR A 19 4.98 10.57 21.89
CA TYR A 19 5.90 11.36 22.71
C TYR A 19 6.06 12.79 22.19
N GLN A 20 6.27 12.96 20.87
CA GLN A 20 6.41 14.28 20.27
C GLN A 20 5.11 15.09 20.35
N ALA A 21 3.96 14.46 20.20
CA ALA A 21 2.66 15.13 20.35
C ALA A 21 2.45 15.59 21.80
N GLN A 22 2.80 14.77 22.78
CA GLN A 22 2.74 15.14 24.21
C GLN A 22 3.71 16.27 24.54
N ALA A 23 4.93 16.26 23.99
CA ALA A 23 5.90 17.34 24.13
C ALA A 23 5.40 18.68 23.57
N LYS A 24 4.54 18.63 22.54
CA LYS A 24 3.83 19.80 21.96
C LYS A 24 2.56 20.18 22.74
N GLY A 25 2.30 19.56 23.89
CA GLY A 25 1.19 19.89 24.79
C GLY A 25 -0.12 19.15 24.52
N GLN A 26 -0.14 18.15 23.61
CA GLN A 26 -1.31 17.31 23.42
C GLN A 26 -1.47 16.36 24.61
N LYS A 27 -2.70 16.28 25.16
CA LYS A 27 -3.04 15.35 26.23
C LYS A 27 -3.55 14.06 25.60
N LEU A 28 -2.76 13.01 25.68
CA LEU A 28 -3.06 11.71 25.11
C LEU A 28 -3.04 10.65 26.20
N GLU A 29 -4.10 9.86 26.28
CA GLU A 29 -4.16 8.60 27.02
C GLU A 29 -4.08 7.45 26.03
N VAL A 30 -3.17 6.50 26.25
CA VAL A 30 -2.85 5.47 25.29
C VAL A 30 -2.90 4.11 25.94
N PHE A 31 -3.73 3.23 25.37
CA PHE A 31 -3.85 1.82 25.76
C PHE A 31 -3.18 0.96 24.69
N THR A 32 -2.38 -0.01 25.10
CA THR A 32 -1.69 -0.92 24.20
C THR A 32 -2.07 -2.36 24.52
N TYR A 33 -2.51 -3.09 23.50
CA TYR A 33 -2.93 -4.48 23.64
C TYR A 33 -2.19 -5.37 22.64
N ASP A 34 -1.68 -6.52 23.13
CA ASP A 34 -1.22 -7.60 22.25
C ASP A 34 -2.41 -8.46 21.84
N THR A 35 -2.81 -8.36 20.59
CA THR A 35 -3.94 -9.13 20.04
C THR A 35 -3.55 -10.55 19.64
N GLY A 36 -2.25 -10.89 19.65
CA GLY A 36 -1.77 -12.14 19.10
C GLY A 36 -2.16 -12.35 17.63
N ARG A 37 -2.13 -13.58 17.19
CA ARG A 37 -2.51 -13.96 15.80
C ARG A 37 -3.93 -14.49 15.67
N THR A 38 -4.57 -14.82 16.77
CA THR A 38 -5.91 -15.41 16.81
C THR A 38 -6.95 -14.40 17.28
N THR A 39 -8.22 -14.71 17.09
CA THR A 39 -9.32 -13.88 17.55
C THR A 39 -9.63 -14.03 19.04
N ASN A 40 -9.07 -15.03 19.72
CA ASN A 40 -9.41 -15.34 21.11
C ASN A 40 -9.00 -14.24 22.09
N GLU A 41 -7.76 -13.75 21.97
CA GLU A 41 -7.28 -12.65 22.83
C GLU A 41 -8.01 -11.35 22.47
N LEU A 42 -8.19 -11.07 21.19
CA LEU A 42 -8.94 -9.90 20.76
C LEU A 42 -10.36 -9.87 21.29
N LYS A 43 -11.05 -11.02 21.37
CA LYS A 43 -12.39 -11.12 21.94
C LYS A 43 -12.44 -10.65 23.38
N LYS A 44 -11.40 -10.96 24.19
CA LYS A 44 -11.29 -10.46 25.57
C LYS A 44 -11.04 -8.96 25.60
N ILE A 45 -10.19 -8.46 24.69
CA ILE A 45 -9.88 -7.02 24.56
C ILE A 45 -11.15 -6.25 24.19
N CYS A 46 -11.93 -6.73 23.22
CA CYS A 46 -13.21 -6.11 22.83
C CYS A 46 -14.27 -6.08 23.95
N GLN A 47 -14.08 -6.82 25.02
CA GLN A 47 -14.94 -6.78 26.22
C GLN A 47 -14.47 -5.77 27.27
N GLN A 48 -13.28 -5.18 27.10
CA GLN A 48 -12.78 -4.17 28.05
C GLN A 48 -13.53 -2.85 27.85
N PRO A 49 -13.87 -2.14 28.94
CA PRO A 49 -14.54 -0.85 28.83
C PRO A 49 -13.74 0.18 28.02
N ASP A 50 -12.42 0.15 28.14
CA ASP A 50 -11.51 1.14 27.56
C ASP A 50 -11.61 1.20 26.04
N ILE A 51 -11.75 0.04 25.37
CA ILE A 51 -11.83 -0.01 23.90
C ILE A 51 -13.08 0.70 23.35
N HIS A 52 -14.13 0.85 24.16
CA HIS A 52 -15.38 1.54 23.81
C HIS A 52 -15.38 3.03 24.15
N GLN A 53 -14.31 3.53 24.78
CA GLN A 53 -14.20 4.91 25.25
C GLN A 53 -13.06 5.69 24.57
N VAL A 54 -12.28 5.02 23.72
CA VAL A 54 -11.20 5.70 22.98
C VAL A 54 -11.75 6.50 21.79
N ASP A 55 -11.01 7.50 21.38
CA ASP A 55 -11.30 8.29 20.18
C ASP A 55 -10.90 7.57 18.90
N ALA A 56 -9.84 6.73 18.97
CA ALA A 56 -9.33 6.00 17.82
C ALA A 56 -8.60 4.71 18.21
N ILE A 57 -8.54 3.78 17.25
CA ILE A 57 -7.81 2.51 17.32
C ILE A 57 -6.87 2.44 16.12
N ILE A 58 -5.61 2.05 16.35
CA ILE A 58 -4.64 1.70 15.29
C ILE A 58 -4.49 0.19 15.25
N GLY A 59 -4.86 -0.42 14.15
CA GLY A 59 -4.92 -1.87 13.99
C GLY A 59 -6.36 -2.40 14.10
N PRO A 60 -6.51 -3.71 14.31
CA PRO A 60 -5.47 -4.73 14.33
C PRO A 60 -4.85 -5.03 12.95
N ALA A 61 -3.87 -5.97 12.94
CA ALA A 61 -3.09 -6.23 11.73
C ALA A 61 -3.72 -7.26 10.76
N PHE A 62 -4.62 -8.11 11.25
CA PHE A 62 -5.16 -9.24 10.49
C PHE A 62 -6.65 -9.03 10.15
N SER A 63 -7.06 -9.42 8.93
CA SER A 63 -8.40 -9.17 8.42
C SER A 63 -9.54 -9.69 9.31
N GLN A 64 -9.39 -10.90 9.87
CA GLN A 64 -10.39 -11.47 10.78
C GLN A 64 -10.51 -10.68 12.09
N GLN A 65 -9.39 -10.12 12.56
CA GLN A 65 -9.37 -9.29 13.75
C GLN A 65 -9.98 -7.91 13.48
N VAL A 66 -9.74 -7.34 12.30
CA VAL A 66 -10.34 -6.06 11.88
C VAL A 66 -11.85 -6.15 11.88
N ALA A 67 -12.43 -7.19 11.27
CA ALA A 67 -13.88 -7.42 11.28
C ALA A 67 -14.44 -7.47 12.71
N MET A 68 -13.76 -8.17 13.62
CA MET A 68 -14.21 -8.26 15.02
C MET A 68 -14.18 -6.92 15.76
N VAL A 69 -13.15 -6.09 15.55
CA VAL A 69 -13.10 -4.74 16.14
C VAL A 69 -14.23 -3.88 15.61
N ILE A 70 -14.42 -3.86 14.27
CA ILE A 70 -15.50 -3.09 13.62
C ILE A 70 -16.86 -3.48 14.19
N ASP A 71 -17.17 -4.79 14.27
CA ASP A 71 -18.44 -5.27 14.80
C ASP A 71 -18.61 -4.89 16.27
N SER A 72 -17.55 -4.97 17.07
CA SER A 72 -17.57 -4.66 18.49
C SER A 72 -17.77 -3.17 18.77
N THR A 73 -17.18 -2.28 17.96
CA THR A 73 -17.19 -0.82 18.16
C THR A 73 -18.15 -0.09 17.22
N ALA A 74 -19.01 -0.81 16.51
CA ALA A 74 -19.90 -0.25 15.48
C ALA A 74 -20.83 0.89 15.97
N LYS A 75 -21.12 0.93 17.27
CA LYS A 75 -22.01 1.94 17.89
C LYS A 75 -21.25 3.11 18.53
N ASP A 76 -19.92 3.03 18.59
CA ASP A 76 -19.12 3.90 19.44
C ASP A 76 -18.51 5.08 18.67
N SER A 77 -18.69 5.13 17.34
CA SER A 77 -18.13 6.18 16.46
C SER A 77 -16.58 6.33 16.59
N ILE A 78 -15.89 5.22 16.79
CA ILE A 78 -14.45 5.15 17.02
C ILE A 78 -13.70 5.07 15.68
N TRP A 79 -12.77 5.98 15.46
CA TRP A 79 -11.92 5.94 14.27
C TRP A 79 -11.00 4.72 14.31
N THR A 80 -11.10 3.84 13.33
CA THR A 80 -10.29 2.63 13.26
C THR A 80 -9.37 2.68 12.04
N LEU A 81 -8.08 2.90 12.28
CA LEU A 81 -7.06 2.94 11.24
C LEU A 81 -6.46 1.55 11.04
N VAL A 82 -6.60 1.02 9.82
CA VAL A 82 -6.08 -0.29 9.40
C VAL A 82 -4.77 -0.11 8.61
N PRO A 83 -3.59 -0.42 9.21
CA PRO A 83 -2.31 -0.07 8.63
C PRO A 83 -1.78 -1.06 7.58
N PHE A 84 -2.23 -2.34 7.59
CA PHE A 84 -1.53 -3.40 6.86
C PHE A 84 -2.34 -4.08 5.77
N LEU A 85 -3.63 -3.82 5.66
CA LEU A 85 -4.51 -4.45 4.67
C LEU A 85 -4.78 -3.52 3.49
N SER A 86 -4.70 -4.06 2.27
CA SER A 86 -5.11 -3.38 1.04
C SER A 86 -6.58 -3.66 0.66
N LYS A 87 -7.25 -4.50 1.43
CA LYS A 87 -8.68 -4.76 1.29
C LYS A 87 -9.30 -4.94 2.67
N VAL A 88 -10.14 -4.00 3.05
CA VAL A 88 -10.93 -4.06 4.28
C VAL A 88 -12.39 -4.26 3.89
N ASN A 89 -12.94 -5.42 4.25
CA ASN A 89 -14.32 -5.75 3.95
C ASN A 89 -15.27 -4.84 4.74
N GLY A 90 -16.31 -4.35 4.08
CA GLY A 90 -17.33 -3.51 4.70
C GLY A 90 -16.94 -2.04 4.85
N ILE A 91 -15.81 -1.61 4.29
CA ILE A 91 -15.38 -0.20 4.35
C ILE A 91 -16.45 0.76 3.83
N GLU A 92 -17.27 0.34 2.86
CA GLU A 92 -18.37 1.12 2.29
C GLU A 92 -19.53 1.40 3.29
N GLN A 93 -19.53 0.71 4.43
CA GLN A 93 -20.62 0.75 5.43
C GLN A 93 -20.15 1.31 6.77
N HIS A 94 -18.86 1.58 6.95
CA HIS A 94 -18.27 1.98 8.24
C HIS A 94 -17.58 3.34 8.14
N PRO A 95 -18.28 4.45 8.43
CA PRO A 95 -17.78 5.82 8.19
C PRO A 95 -16.54 6.21 9.01
N TYR A 96 -16.23 5.49 10.06
CA TYR A 96 -15.06 5.70 10.93
C TYR A 96 -13.88 4.76 10.61
N LEU A 97 -13.99 3.95 9.56
CA LEU A 97 -12.93 3.02 9.16
C LEU A 97 -11.98 3.70 8.17
N MET A 98 -10.68 3.57 8.43
CA MET A 98 -9.60 4.15 7.62
C MET A 98 -8.66 3.06 7.12
N GLN A 99 -8.50 2.92 5.82
CA GLN A 99 -7.60 1.98 5.18
C GLN A 99 -6.38 2.72 4.64
N PHE A 100 -5.20 2.39 5.16
CA PHE A 100 -3.94 3.04 4.72
C PHE A 100 -3.45 2.52 3.37
N ASN A 101 -3.38 1.20 3.18
CA ASN A 101 -2.94 0.67 1.88
C ASN A 101 -4.07 0.81 0.85
N PRO A 102 -3.83 1.50 -0.26
CA PRO A 102 -4.80 1.59 -1.34
C PRO A 102 -5.23 0.23 -1.88
N SER A 103 -6.47 0.12 -2.31
CA SER A 103 -7.00 -1.07 -2.96
C SER A 103 -6.37 -1.29 -4.33
N ASP A 104 -6.49 -2.52 -4.84
CA ASP A 104 -6.08 -2.87 -6.20
C ASP A 104 -6.69 -1.92 -7.24
N GLN A 105 -7.91 -1.44 -7.01
CA GLN A 105 -8.59 -0.52 -7.93
C GLN A 105 -7.93 0.87 -7.93
N VAL A 106 -7.63 1.43 -6.76
CA VAL A 106 -6.95 2.73 -6.65
C VAL A 106 -5.55 2.68 -7.28
N VAL A 107 -4.81 1.60 -7.02
CA VAL A 107 -3.48 1.38 -7.63
C VAL A 107 -3.59 1.31 -9.15
N ALA A 108 -4.53 0.49 -9.66
CA ALA A 108 -4.74 0.30 -11.08
C ALA A 108 -5.16 1.60 -11.80
N ASP A 109 -6.09 2.34 -11.22
CA ASP A 109 -6.58 3.60 -11.80
C ASP A 109 -5.47 4.67 -11.82
N THR A 110 -4.68 4.76 -10.76
CA THR A 110 -3.56 5.70 -10.68
C THR A 110 -2.49 5.39 -11.73
N LEU A 111 -2.11 4.12 -11.85
CA LEU A 111 -1.14 3.70 -12.87
C LEU A 111 -1.69 3.91 -14.29
N ALA A 112 -2.94 3.54 -14.54
CA ALA A 112 -3.54 3.72 -15.85
C ALA A 112 -3.66 5.20 -16.25
N LYS A 113 -4.04 6.09 -15.32
CA LYS A 113 -4.04 7.55 -15.54
C LYS A 113 -2.65 8.09 -15.86
N TYR A 114 -1.62 7.62 -15.15
CA TYR A 114 -0.24 8.00 -15.44
C TYR A 114 0.19 7.55 -16.85
N LEU A 115 -0.09 6.30 -17.22
CA LEU A 115 0.25 5.78 -18.54
C LEU A 115 -0.54 6.45 -19.66
N ALA A 116 -1.79 6.85 -19.40
CA ALA A 116 -2.62 7.55 -20.37
C ALA A 116 -2.03 8.89 -20.85
N GLN A 117 -1.21 9.55 -20.02
CA GLN A 117 -0.51 10.77 -20.41
C GLN A 117 0.54 10.53 -21.52
N ARG A 118 0.92 9.28 -21.75
CA ARG A 118 1.93 8.86 -22.74
C ARG A 118 1.40 7.80 -23.72
N LYS A 119 0.08 7.64 -23.84
CA LYS A 119 -0.54 6.55 -24.61
C LYS A 119 -0.07 6.42 -26.06
N ASP A 120 0.31 7.53 -26.69
CA ASP A 120 0.78 7.54 -28.09
C ASP A 120 2.26 7.11 -28.22
N SER A 121 2.97 6.96 -27.11
CA SER A 121 4.40 6.60 -27.04
C SER A 121 4.67 5.31 -26.27
N ILE A 122 3.63 4.59 -25.88
CA ILE A 122 3.71 3.32 -25.15
C ILE A 122 2.84 2.25 -25.77
N ASN A 123 3.20 0.98 -25.51
CA ASN A 123 2.37 -0.20 -25.75
C ASN A 123 2.45 -1.10 -24.50
N CYS A 124 1.30 -1.51 -23.94
CA CYS A 124 1.28 -2.46 -22.85
C CYS A 124 1.22 -3.89 -23.39
N VAL A 125 2.26 -4.68 -23.09
CA VAL A 125 2.35 -6.08 -23.50
C VAL A 125 1.91 -6.98 -22.34
N LEU A 126 0.73 -7.58 -22.46
CA LEU A 126 0.18 -8.49 -21.47
C LEU A 126 0.74 -9.89 -21.70
N VAL A 127 1.49 -10.41 -20.71
CA VAL A 127 2.20 -11.69 -20.83
C VAL A 127 1.55 -12.75 -19.97
N GLU A 128 1.05 -13.79 -20.61
CA GLU A 128 0.63 -15.04 -19.98
C GLU A 128 1.82 -15.99 -19.95
N ALA A 129 2.47 -16.08 -18.79
CA ALA A 129 3.68 -16.88 -18.62
C ALA A 129 3.40 -18.39 -18.49
N LYS A 130 2.22 -18.75 -18.00
CA LYS A 130 1.79 -20.12 -17.77
C LYS A 130 0.31 -20.28 -18.08
N GLU A 131 -0.02 -21.38 -18.79
CA GLU A 131 -1.39 -21.73 -19.12
C GLU A 131 -2.26 -21.90 -17.87
N ASN A 132 -3.49 -21.38 -17.92
CA ASN A 132 -4.48 -21.47 -16.85
C ASN A 132 -4.01 -20.95 -15.46
N ASP A 133 -3.03 -20.03 -15.45
CA ASP A 133 -2.69 -19.34 -14.20
C ASP A 133 -3.84 -18.38 -13.82
N VAL A 134 -4.21 -18.37 -12.55
CA VAL A 134 -5.25 -17.45 -12.06
C VAL A 134 -4.69 -16.05 -12.08
N ILE A 135 -5.34 -15.15 -12.82
CA ILE A 135 -4.97 -13.74 -12.86
C ILE A 135 -5.25 -13.12 -11.49
N PRO A 136 -4.25 -12.55 -10.79
CA PRO A 136 -4.46 -11.85 -9.53
C PRO A 136 -5.44 -10.69 -9.67
N SER A 137 -6.16 -10.35 -8.59
CA SER A 137 -7.13 -9.23 -8.57
C SER A 137 -6.48 -7.90 -8.93
N SER A 138 -5.26 -7.67 -8.48
CA SER A 138 -4.43 -6.49 -8.80
C SER A 138 -4.21 -6.34 -10.32
N ILE A 139 -3.82 -7.42 -10.98
CA ILE A 139 -3.59 -7.44 -12.44
C ILE A 139 -4.90 -7.33 -13.21
N ALA A 140 -5.97 -8.00 -12.76
CA ALA A 140 -7.28 -7.90 -13.39
C ALA A 140 -7.83 -6.46 -13.31
N ALA A 141 -7.68 -5.78 -12.17
CA ALA A 141 -8.03 -4.37 -12.00
C ALA A 141 -7.22 -3.48 -12.96
N LEU A 142 -5.90 -3.73 -13.09
CA LEU A 142 -5.03 -2.98 -13.99
C LEU A 142 -5.46 -3.17 -15.46
N HIS A 143 -5.72 -4.38 -15.91
CA HIS A 143 -6.21 -4.63 -17.28
C HIS A 143 -7.50 -3.86 -17.57
N LYS A 144 -8.43 -3.84 -16.62
CA LYS A 144 -9.67 -3.08 -16.73
C LYS A 144 -9.40 -1.58 -16.82
N ALA A 145 -8.56 -1.04 -15.97
CA ALA A 145 -8.22 0.38 -15.95
C ALA A 145 -7.50 0.83 -17.23
N LEU A 146 -6.56 0.03 -17.75
CA LEU A 146 -5.88 0.30 -19.02
C LEU A 146 -6.87 0.36 -20.19
N LYS A 147 -7.86 -0.54 -20.26
CA LYS A 147 -8.92 -0.52 -21.27
C LYS A 147 -9.79 0.73 -21.15
N GLN A 148 -10.18 1.12 -19.95
CA GLN A 148 -10.97 2.34 -19.71
C GLN A 148 -10.25 3.60 -20.16
N GLN A 149 -8.92 3.66 -20.01
CA GLN A 149 -8.09 4.78 -20.47
C GLN A 149 -7.71 4.68 -21.95
N GLN A 150 -8.18 3.65 -22.69
CA GLN A 150 -7.88 3.41 -24.10
C GLN A 150 -6.37 3.35 -24.40
N ILE A 151 -5.61 2.73 -23.50
CA ILE A 151 -4.17 2.53 -23.67
C ILE A 151 -3.94 1.36 -24.64
N PRO A 152 -3.05 1.48 -25.64
CA PRO A 152 -2.71 0.40 -26.55
C PRO A 152 -2.24 -0.85 -25.81
N GLN A 153 -2.80 -1.99 -26.12
CA GLN A 153 -2.49 -3.27 -25.49
C GLN A 153 -2.33 -4.37 -26.55
N THR A 154 -1.29 -5.17 -26.37
CA THR A 154 -1.07 -6.41 -27.08
C THR A 154 -1.01 -7.56 -26.06
N SER A 155 -1.21 -8.78 -26.50
CA SER A 155 -1.16 -9.95 -25.59
C SER A 155 -0.31 -11.05 -26.20
N VAL A 156 0.42 -11.75 -25.34
CA VAL A 156 1.26 -12.87 -25.73
C VAL A 156 1.18 -14.00 -24.69
N SER A 157 0.98 -15.24 -25.16
CA SER A 157 0.99 -16.44 -24.34
C SER A 157 2.27 -17.24 -24.60
N VAL A 158 3.21 -17.21 -23.65
CA VAL A 158 4.56 -17.74 -23.88
C VAL A 158 4.61 -19.28 -23.91
N HIS A 159 3.65 -19.96 -23.26
CA HIS A 159 3.56 -21.42 -23.24
C HIS A 159 3.16 -22.04 -24.60
N SER A 160 2.59 -21.24 -25.50
CA SER A 160 2.08 -21.70 -26.81
C SER A 160 2.92 -21.21 -27.99
N ILE A 161 4.03 -20.49 -27.75
CA ILE A 161 4.69 -19.72 -28.79
C ILE A 161 6.13 -20.19 -29.07
N LEU A 162 6.44 -20.35 -30.36
CA LEU A 162 7.81 -20.27 -30.88
C LEU A 162 8.33 -18.84 -30.69
N VAL A 163 9.60 -18.69 -30.29
CA VAL A 163 10.23 -17.42 -29.88
C VAL A 163 10.03 -16.26 -30.89
N ASP A 164 9.86 -16.58 -32.16
CA ASP A 164 9.72 -15.57 -33.24
C ASP A 164 8.41 -14.79 -33.16
N SER A 165 7.33 -15.37 -32.64
CA SER A 165 6.03 -14.71 -32.51
C SER A 165 5.93 -13.81 -31.27
N MET A 166 6.86 -13.89 -30.32
CA MET A 166 6.89 -12.96 -29.19
C MET A 166 7.14 -11.53 -29.66
N ALA A 167 8.02 -11.33 -30.63
CA ALA A 167 8.35 -10.02 -31.17
C ALA A 167 7.15 -9.30 -31.81
N GLU A 168 6.16 -10.05 -32.32
CA GLU A 168 4.95 -9.49 -32.95
C GLU A 168 4.07 -8.69 -31.96
N ALA A 169 4.17 -8.98 -30.67
CA ALA A 169 3.44 -8.25 -29.63
C ALA A 169 4.10 -6.90 -29.27
N PHE A 170 5.32 -6.66 -29.73
CA PHE A 170 6.10 -5.46 -29.43
C PHE A 170 6.05 -4.45 -30.57
N VAL A 171 5.86 -3.18 -30.23
CA VAL A 171 5.76 -2.09 -31.22
C VAL A 171 7.10 -1.36 -31.29
N PRO A 172 7.73 -1.27 -32.48
CA PRO A 172 8.97 -0.51 -32.66
C PRO A 172 8.77 0.99 -32.42
N GLY A 173 9.78 1.66 -31.87
CA GLY A 173 9.79 3.11 -31.69
C GLY A 173 9.05 3.64 -30.48
N VAL A 174 8.22 2.81 -29.81
CA VAL A 174 7.56 3.15 -28.54
C VAL A 174 8.13 2.37 -27.38
N GLU A 175 7.82 2.77 -26.15
CA GLU A 175 8.14 2.00 -24.95
C GLU A 175 7.13 0.87 -24.76
N ASN A 176 7.59 -0.37 -24.69
CA ASN A 176 6.76 -1.54 -24.45
C ASN A 176 6.80 -1.89 -22.97
N ILE A 177 5.67 -1.71 -22.29
CA ILE A 177 5.55 -1.99 -20.85
C ILE A 177 4.98 -3.39 -20.70
N ILE A 178 5.79 -4.30 -20.17
CA ILE A 178 5.42 -5.69 -19.96
C ILE A 178 4.65 -5.83 -18.65
N ILE A 179 3.48 -6.45 -18.70
CA ILE A 179 2.64 -6.75 -17.54
C ILE A 179 2.37 -8.26 -17.53
N PHE A 180 2.89 -8.96 -16.53
CA PHE A 180 2.64 -10.39 -16.36
C PHE A 180 1.29 -10.66 -15.72
N ASN A 181 0.57 -11.66 -16.21
CA ASN A 181 -0.68 -12.16 -15.63
C ASN A 181 -0.42 -13.02 -14.36
N THR A 182 0.63 -12.72 -13.62
CA THR A 182 1.02 -13.48 -12.42
C THR A 182 1.82 -12.60 -11.47
N GLU A 183 1.72 -12.88 -10.17
CA GLU A 183 2.60 -12.32 -9.14
C GLU A 183 3.76 -13.28 -8.77
N LYS A 184 3.78 -14.46 -9.36
CA LYS A 184 4.82 -15.46 -9.09
C LYS A 184 6.11 -15.10 -9.85
N TYR A 185 7.15 -14.75 -9.10
CA TYR A 185 8.47 -14.42 -9.65
C TYR A 185 9.04 -15.53 -10.54
N THR A 186 8.87 -16.80 -10.16
CA THR A 186 9.32 -17.95 -10.95
C THR A 186 8.68 -18.05 -12.33
N ASN A 187 7.40 -17.68 -12.47
CA ASN A 187 6.71 -17.66 -13.75
C ASN A 187 7.26 -16.52 -14.63
N MET A 188 7.52 -15.34 -14.07
CA MET A 188 8.19 -14.25 -14.78
C MET A 188 9.58 -14.66 -15.25
N LEU A 189 10.39 -15.29 -14.37
CA LEU A 189 11.75 -15.76 -14.72
C LEU A 189 11.76 -16.73 -15.88
N SER A 190 10.75 -17.60 -16.02
CA SER A 190 10.68 -18.56 -17.14
C SER A 190 10.56 -17.89 -18.51
N VAL A 191 10.07 -16.66 -18.56
CA VAL A 191 9.91 -15.85 -19.78
C VAL A 191 11.15 -14.99 -20.08
N MET A 192 12.00 -14.68 -19.07
CA MET A 192 13.15 -13.81 -19.23
C MET A 192 14.08 -14.18 -20.40
N PRO A 193 14.44 -15.46 -20.65
CA PRO A 193 15.29 -15.80 -21.79
C PRO A 193 14.69 -15.40 -23.15
N HIS A 194 13.37 -15.36 -23.28
CA HIS A 194 12.69 -14.94 -24.50
C HIS A 194 12.72 -13.42 -24.63
N LEU A 195 12.48 -12.69 -23.55
CA LEU A 195 12.59 -11.23 -23.50
C LEU A 195 13.99 -10.74 -23.84
N MET A 196 15.01 -11.38 -23.30
CA MET A 196 16.40 -10.99 -23.54
C MET A 196 16.84 -11.16 -24.99
N LYS A 197 16.21 -12.04 -25.79
CA LYS A 197 16.49 -12.18 -27.22
C LYS A 197 16.01 -10.99 -28.05
N ILE A 198 14.96 -10.31 -27.61
CA ILE A 198 14.37 -9.16 -28.32
C ILE A 198 14.70 -7.81 -27.66
N TYR A 199 15.30 -7.82 -26.48
CA TYR A 199 15.60 -6.60 -25.68
C TYR A 199 16.42 -5.56 -26.46
N GLY A 200 17.36 -5.99 -27.32
CA GLY A 200 18.13 -5.07 -28.15
C GLY A 200 17.37 -4.46 -29.35
N GLN A 201 16.18 -4.97 -29.65
CA GLN A 201 15.36 -4.54 -30.80
C GLN A 201 14.24 -3.59 -30.38
N PHE A 202 13.79 -3.67 -29.14
CA PHE A 202 12.66 -2.91 -28.60
C PHE A 202 13.04 -2.21 -27.29
N ARG A 203 12.41 -1.06 -27.03
CA ARG A 203 12.44 -0.43 -25.73
C ARG A 203 11.49 -1.17 -24.80
N ILE A 204 12.00 -1.82 -23.78
CA ILE A 204 11.23 -2.70 -22.89
C ILE A 204 11.36 -2.19 -21.45
N THR A 205 10.24 -2.05 -20.76
CA THR A 205 10.14 -1.77 -19.32
C THR A 205 9.23 -2.80 -18.69
N LEU A 206 9.66 -3.41 -17.60
CA LEU A 206 8.86 -4.37 -16.85
C LEU A 206 8.00 -3.64 -15.82
N PHE A 207 6.67 -3.82 -15.83
CA PHE A 207 5.85 -3.52 -14.67
C PHE A 207 6.11 -4.58 -13.61
N SER A 208 6.87 -4.20 -12.61
CA SER A 208 7.37 -5.11 -11.56
C SER A 208 6.43 -5.11 -10.36
N GLN A 209 6.16 -6.30 -9.84
CA GLN A 209 5.43 -6.44 -8.58
C GLN A 209 6.28 -5.97 -7.40
N TYR A 210 5.65 -5.39 -6.38
CA TYR A 210 6.37 -4.93 -5.19
C TYR A 210 7.19 -6.06 -4.52
N SER A 211 6.67 -7.29 -4.54
CA SER A 211 7.37 -8.47 -4.01
C SER A 211 8.67 -8.81 -4.75
N TRP A 212 8.83 -8.36 -6.00
CA TRP A 212 10.02 -8.63 -6.83
C TRP A 212 11.14 -7.60 -6.64
N GLN A 213 10.91 -6.53 -5.88
CA GLN A 213 11.87 -5.44 -5.67
C GLN A 213 13.22 -5.88 -5.05
N LYS A 214 13.24 -7.04 -4.39
CA LYS A 214 14.47 -7.60 -3.81
C LYS A 214 15.30 -8.38 -4.82
N GLU A 215 14.74 -8.63 -5.98
CA GLU A 215 15.35 -9.46 -7.02
C GLU A 215 16.14 -8.58 -8.01
N LYS A 216 17.23 -9.14 -8.54
CA LYS A 216 18.01 -8.48 -9.59
C LYS A 216 17.42 -8.81 -10.96
N ILE A 217 16.58 -7.94 -11.48
CA ILE A 217 15.95 -8.08 -12.79
C ILE A 217 16.74 -7.24 -13.81
N PRO A 218 17.23 -7.83 -14.91
CA PRO A 218 18.07 -7.12 -15.88
C PRO A 218 17.27 -6.32 -16.93
N LEU A 219 16.17 -5.68 -16.50
CA LEU A 219 15.33 -4.82 -17.31
C LEU A 219 15.03 -3.55 -16.55
N PRO A 220 14.82 -2.41 -17.23
CA PRO A 220 14.20 -1.24 -16.63
C PRO A 220 12.87 -1.63 -16.01
N GLN A 221 12.58 -1.11 -14.83
CA GLN A 221 11.40 -1.46 -14.07
C GLN A 221 10.53 -0.23 -13.80
N LEU A 222 9.23 -0.45 -13.86
CA LEU A 222 8.19 0.44 -13.39
C LEU A 222 7.42 -0.28 -12.29
N TYR A 223 7.23 0.33 -11.13
CA TYR A 223 6.40 -0.25 -10.07
C TYR A 223 5.66 0.81 -9.27
N THR A 224 4.65 0.38 -8.54
CA THR A 224 3.86 1.25 -7.67
C THR A 224 4.19 1.00 -6.20
N SER A 225 4.18 2.05 -5.39
CA SER A 225 4.42 1.99 -3.95
C SER A 225 3.64 3.08 -3.22
N VAL A 226 3.17 2.78 -2.01
CA VAL A 226 2.65 3.79 -1.08
C VAL A 226 3.78 4.51 -0.33
N PHE A 227 4.99 3.96 -0.40
CA PHE A 227 6.16 4.46 0.30
C PHE A 227 7.08 5.23 -0.63
N ALA A 228 7.64 6.31 -0.13
CA ALA A 228 8.70 7.03 -0.81
C ALA A 228 9.93 6.14 -1.02
N SER A 229 10.59 6.29 -2.16
CA SER A 229 11.85 5.60 -2.46
C SER A 229 12.95 5.98 -1.46
N GLU A 230 12.94 7.23 -1.02
CA GLU A 230 13.86 7.77 -0.01
C GLU A 230 13.07 8.47 1.09
N PRO A 231 12.98 7.87 2.30
CA PRO A 231 12.34 8.50 3.45
C PRO A 231 13.08 9.77 3.89
N VAL A 232 12.32 10.80 4.27
CA VAL A 232 12.86 12.03 4.86
C VAL A 232 12.73 11.94 6.38
N VAL A 233 13.82 11.58 7.06
CA VAL A 233 13.83 11.36 8.51
C VAL A 233 14.51 12.50 9.22
N SER A 234 13.87 13.08 10.23
CA SER A 234 14.47 14.15 11.04
C SER A 234 15.52 13.60 12.00
N GLU A 235 16.55 14.40 12.30
CA GLU A 235 17.56 14.08 13.33
C GLU A 235 16.93 13.87 14.70
N GLU A 236 15.87 14.61 15.01
CA GLU A 236 15.11 14.47 16.25
C GLU A 236 14.51 13.06 16.38
N TYR A 237 13.86 12.56 15.29
CA TYR A 237 13.30 11.21 15.27
C TYR A 237 14.37 10.15 15.52
N GLU A 238 15.48 10.24 14.78
CA GLU A 238 16.57 9.25 14.92
C GLU A 238 17.18 9.27 16.33
N THR A 239 17.33 10.46 16.92
CA THR A 239 17.86 10.62 18.27
C THR A 239 16.93 9.99 19.30
N LEU A 240 15.63 10.27 19.22
CA LEU A 240 14.63 9.65 20.10
C LEU A 240 14.58 8.14 19.93
N TYR A 241 14.62 7.64 18.70
CA TYR A 241 14.60 6.21 18.45
C TYR A 241 15.79 5.50 19.10
N ARG A 242 17.00 6.02 18.91
CA ARG A 242 18.22 5.46 19.52
C ARG A 242 18.19 5.54 21.04
N GLN A 243 17.67 6.64 21.58
CA GLN A 243 17.60 6.86 23.03
C GLN A 243 16.66 5.88 23.73
N TYR A 244 15.47 5.64 23.15
CA TYR A 244 14.42 4.87 23.84
C TYR A 244 14.43 3.38 23.49
N PHE A 245 14.86 3.02 22.29
CA PHE A 245 14.78 1.61 21.86
C PHE A 245 16.13 0.91 21.80
N ASN A 246 17.25 1.64 21.99
CA ASN A 246 18.62 1.11 21.99
C ASN A 246 18.87 0.05 20.88
N HIS A 247 18.21 0.22 19.75
CA HIS A 247 18.21 -0.71 18.63
C HIS A 247 18.69 0.03 17.38
N GLN A 248 19.36 -0.68 16.48
CA GLN A 248 19.72 -0.09 15.19
C GLN A 248 18.45 0.12 14.38
N LEU A 249 18.35 1.29 13.75
CA LEU A 249 17.29 1.58 12.79
C LEU A 249 17.23 0.48 11.72
N ALA A 250 16.02 -0.03 11.47
CA ALA A 250 15.83 -1.06 10.47
C ALA A 250 16.29 -0.57 9.09
N SER A 251 17.14 -1.36 8.43
CA SER A 251 17.53 -1.13 7.04
C SER A 251 16.51 -1.70 6.03
N THR A 252 15.35 -2.17 6.53
CA THR A 252 14.29 -2.75 5.71
C THR A 252 13.58 -1.70 4.88
N ARG A 253 13.09 -2.07 3.71
CA ARG A 253 12.15 -1.27 2.93
C ARG A 253 10.86 -2.07 2.76
N PRO A 254 9.69 -1.52 3.17
CA PRO A 254 9.51 -0.27 3.90
C PRO A 254 10.09 -0.32 5.34
N ARG A 255 10.37 0.82 5.92
CA ARG A 255 10.69 0.98 7.33
C ARG A 255 9.37 0.99 8.12
N TYR A 256 9.15 -0.04 8.93
CA TYR A 256 7.91 -0.15 9.70
C TYR A 256 7.83 0.81 10.88
N ASP A 257 8.98 1.23 11.42
CA ASP A 257 9.05 2.28 12.43
C ASP A 257 8.54 3.63 11.89
N LEU A 258 8.93 4.01 10.68
CA LEU A 258 8.42 5.22 10.04
C LEU A 258 6.94 5.10 9.68
N LEU A 259 6.47 3.92 9.30
CA LEU A 259 5.05 3.70 9.07
C LEU A 259 4.23 3.93 10.35
N GLY A 260 4.69 3.37 11.48
CA GLY A 260 4.05 3.59 12.78
C GLY A 260 4.04 5.07 13.18
N TYR A 261 5.16 5.76 12.93
CA TYR A 261 5.30 7.19 13.18
C TYR A 261 4.35 8.03 12.31
N ASP A 262 4.36 7.82 11.00
CA ASP A 262 3.56 8.60 10.05
C ASP A 262 2.06 8.44 10.33
N LEU A 263 1.59 7.18 10.47
CA LEU A 263 0.18 6.89 10.69
C LEU A 263 -0.33 7.40 12.04
N THR A 264 0.49 7.27 13.09
CA THR A 264 0.10 7.76 14.41
C THR A 264 0.10 9.28 14.46
N SER A 265 1.09 9.94 13.86
CA SER A 265 1.16 11.40 13.77
C SER A 265 -0.03 11.98 13.00
N GLN A 266 -0.36 11.37 11.86
CA GLN A 266 -1.51 11.76 11.04
C GLN A 266 -2.84 11.58 11.81
N LEU A 267 -3.02 10.44 12.50
CA LEU A 267 -4.22 10.18 13.28
C LEU A 267 -4.39 11.17 14.43
N ILE A 268 -3.31 11.49 15.15
CA ILE A 268 -3.33 12.50 16.23
C ILE A 268 -3.73 13.87 15.65
N GLN A 269 -3.15 14.30 14.53
CA GLN A 269 -3.52 15.56 13.90
C GLN A 269 -5.00 15.58 13.51
N MET A 270 -5.51 14.53 12.87
CA MET A 270 -6.92 14.39 12.52
C MET A 270 -7.82 14.53 13.76
N LEU A 271 -7.47 13.88 14.87
CA LEU A 271 -8.23 13.96 16.12
C LEU A 271 -8.22 15.36 16.75
N VAL A 272 -7.17 16.15 16.51
CA VAL A 272 -7.11 17.55 16.93
C VAL A 272 -7.98 18.42 16.03
N GLU A 273 -7.85 18.29 14.73
CA GLU A 273 -8.56 19.09 13.71
C GLU A 273 -10.08 18.88 13.78
N ARG A 274 -10.56 17.68 14.04
CA ARG A 274 -12.01 17.39 14.14
C ARG A 274 -12.76 18.22 15.20
N LYS A 275 -12.03 18.86 16.13
CA LYS A 275 -12.63 19.71 17.17
C LYS A 275 -13.03 21.09 16.64
N THR A 276 -12.48 21.51 15.52
CA THR A 276 -12.62 22.87 14.97
C THR A 276 -13.11 22.91 13.52
N THR A 277 -13.03 21.77 12.81
CA THR A 277 -13.31 21.66 11.37
C THR A 277 -14.29 20.54 11.09
N ASP A 278 -15.03 20.61 9.97
CA ASP A 278 -15.71 19.44 9.43
C ASP A 278 -14.67 18.42 9.00
N ILE A 279 -14.62 17.31 9.72
CA ILE A 279 -13.58 16.29 9.54
C ILE A 279 -13.68 15.60 8.17
N ARG A 280 -14.89 15.50 7.59
CA ARG A 280 -15.06 14.88 6.27
C ARG A 280 -14.49 15.76 5.17
N ASP A 281 -14.76 17.05 5.21
CA ASP A 281 -14.19 18.00 4.26
C ASP A 281 -12.68 18.10 4.42
N TRP A 282 -12.20 18.11 5.65
CA TRP A 282 -10.76 18.13 5.93
C TRP A 282 -10.06 16.89 5.36
N MET A 283 -10.55 15.68 5.61
CA MET A 283 -9.96 14.45 5.11
C MET A 283 -9.95 14.37 3.58
N ASN A 284 -11.03 14.81 2.92
CA ASN A 284 -11.13 14.83 1.46
C ASN A 284 -10.17 15.82 0.78
N THR A 285 -9.72 16.83 1.48
CA THR A 285 -8.89 17.91 0.91
C THR A 285 -7.46 17.93 1.44
N HIS A 286 -7.23 17.35 2.61
CA HIS A 286 -5.94 17.40 3.27
C HIS A 286 -4.99 16.29 2.77
N ILE A 287 -3.77 16.69 2.43
CA ILE A 287 -2.67 15.78 2.15
C ILE A 287 -1.71 15.84 3.34
N TRP A 288 -1.53 14.70 4.00
CA TRP A 288 -0.52 14.54 5.03
C TRP A 288 0.82 14.15 4.39
N GLU A 289 1.86 14.91 4.69
CA GLU A 289 3.23 14.61 4.27
C GLU A 289 3.98 13.92 5.42
N GLY A 290 4.19 12.60 5.28
CA GLY A 290 4.90 11.79 6.26
C GLY A 290 6.39 11.67 5.93
N ALA A 291 7.14 11.07 6.87
CA ALA A 291 8.55 10.78 6.69
C ALA A 291 8.80 9.75 5.57
N GLN A 292 7.92 8.79 5.41
CA GLN A 292 8.00 7.72 4.42
C GLN A 292 6.75 7.60 3.54
N ALA A 293 5.57 7.97 4.07
CA ALA A 293 4.31 7.82 3.35
C ALA A 293 3.50 9.12 3.38
N ASN A 294 3.16 9.61 2.19
CA ASN A 294 2.16 10.66 2.07
C ASN A 294 0.77 10.04 2.09
N ILE A 295 -0.19 10.71 2.71
CA ILE A 295 -1.53 10.17 2.91
C ILE A 295 -2.57 11.20 2.48
N HIS A 296 -3.51 10.76 1.67
CA HIS A 296 -4.70 11.52 1.30
C HIS A 296 -5.89 10.58 1.29
N TYR A 297 -6.79 10.75 2.23
CA TYR A 297 -7.98 9.93 2.32
C TYR A 297 -9.11 10.48 1.46
N GLN A 298 -9.80 9.59 0.75
CA GLN A 298 -11.09 9.87 0.14
C GLN A 298 -12.15 8.91 0.67
N SER A 299 -13.38 9.38 0.78
CA SER A 299 -14.48 8.55 1.25
C SER A 299 -14.83 7.45 0.24
N VAL A 300 -15.08 6.25 0.74
CA VAL A 300 -15.56 5.12 -0.06
C VAL A 300 -17.08 5.11 -0.04
N GLY A 301 -17.69 5.53 -1.17
CA GLY A 301 -19.14 5.72 -1.23
C GLY A 301 -19.65 6.92 -0.41
N GLU A 302 -20.97 7.04 -0.31
CA GLU A 302 -21.61 8.19 0.34
C GLU A 302 -21.43 8.22 1.86
N ASN A 303 -21.53 7.06 2.51
CA ASN A 303 -21.52 6.91 3.97
C ASN A 303 -20.47 5.90 4.45
N GLY A 304 -19.51 5.58 3.63
CA GLY A 304 -18.45 4.64 3.94
C GLY A 304 -17.27 5.26 4.68
N GLY A 305 -16.28 4.41 4.91
CA GLY A 305 -14.99 4.78 5.48
C GLY A 305 -14.06 5.47 4.48
N TRP A 306 -12.79 5.42 4.73
CA TRP A 306 -11.77 6.23 4.10
C TRP A 306 -10.64 5.38 3.56
N GLU A 307 -10.26 5.64 2.33
CA GLU A 307 -9.18 4.93 1.67
C GLU A 307 -8.10 5.91 1.22
N ASN A 308 -6.84 5.61 1.53
CA ASN A 308 -5.71 6.40 1.04
C ASN A 308 -5.60 6.29 -0.48
N GLN A 309 -5.43 7.44 -1.15
CA GLN A 309 -5.37 7.56 -2.61
C GLN A 309 -3.94 7.75 -3.13
N ILE A 310 -2.94 7.92 -2.24
CA ILE A 310 -1.59 8.23 -2.68
C ILE A 310 -0.84 6.96 -3.06
N ILE A 311 -0.43 6.94 -4.32
CA ILE A 311 0.45 5.94 -4.92
C ILE A 311 1.58 6.65 -5.64
N GLN A 312 2.79 6.27 -5.37
CA GLN A 312 3.97 6.68 -6.11
C GLN A 312 4.23 5.71 -7.25
N ILE A 313 4.63 6.23 -8.40
CA ILE A 313 5.06 5.46 -9.55
C ILE A 313 6.57 5.65 -9.66
N ILE A 314 7.30 4.56 -9.53
CA ILE A 314 8.75 4.55 -9.41
C ILE A 314 9.35 3.86 -10.63
N HIS A 315 10.35 4.51 -11.23
CA HIS A 315 11.19 3.97 -12.30
C HIS A 315 12.55 3.58 -11.71
N GLN A 316 13.01 2.37 -12.05
CA GLN A 316 14.31 1.84 -11.60
C GLN A 316 15.13 1.30 -12.78
#